data_fbff4a79d47d4b141d1a7bab63464225
#
_entry.id   fbff4a79d47d4b141d1a7bab63464225
#
_cell.length_a   1.000
_cell.length_b   1.000
_cell.length_c   1.000
_cell.angle_alpha   90.00
_cell.angle_beta   90.00
_cell.angle_gamma   90.00
#
_symmetry.space_group_name_H-M   'P 1'
#
loop_
_entity.id
_entity.type
_entity.pdbx_description
1 polymer ?
#
loop_
_entity_poly.entity_id
_entity_poly.type
_entity_poly.pdbx_seq_one_letter_code
_entity_poly.pdbx_strand_id
1 'polypeptide(L)'
;VKQFAILTKKETLQFIRELKIVWLPLAFIFLGITQPVVTYYLPYILEAFGGGQGIIIDSSMKDIAGNEILASTLESQFDQLGVIIIVISMMGVVQSDKANGMLGFILTRPVKVESYISSKIFSNYMFVAGSVALGYVVSYIYTNFLFTSIPFTSLIVALLFYLLWVLFVVSFTTMVSTFFNSQGVIALISIAVLLGIRMIVGLNPLLDRLNPASMSEYAKEALVFADIDMSVVWSVLITLLLSAIVMNFAKMWIANKKYNID
;
A
#
# COMPACT_ATOMS: atom_id res chain seq x y z
N VAL A 1 -12.33 0.86 24.96
CA VAL A 1 -11.46 2.00 24.58
C VAL A 1 -10.08 1.86 25.21
N LYS A 2 -9.93 1.62 26.54
CA LYS A 2 -8.62 1.50 27.21
C LYS A 2 -7.73 0.37 26.66
N GLN A 3 -8.30 -0.81 26.38
CA GLN A 3 -7.56 -1.95 25.84
C GLN A 3 -6.99 -1.66 24.45
N PHE A 4 -7.81 -1.10 23.55
CA PHE A 4 -7.38 -0.69 22.21
C PHE A 4 -6.20 0.28 22.27
N ALA A 5 -6.28 1.33 23.07
CA ALA A 5 -5.20 2.33 23.19
C ALA A 5 -3.89 1.74 23.72
N ILE A 6 -3.95 0.83 24.70
CA ILE A 6 -2.75 0.15 25.24
C ILE A 6 -2.10 -0.74 24.15
N LEU A 7 -2.92 -1.49 23.41
CA LEU A 7 -2.42 -2.35 22.33
C LEU A 7 -1.83 -1.54 21.17
N THR A 8 -2.47 -0.43 20.78
CA THR A 8 -1.94 0.51 19.79
C THR A 8 -0.58 1.07 20.21
N LYS A 9 -0.44 1.48 21.50
CA LYS A 9 0.85 1.94 22.02
C LYS A 9 1.92 0.84 21.97
N LYS A 10 1.58 -0.41 22.29
CA LYS A 10 2.49 -1.56 22.15
C LYS A 10 2.97 -1.71 20.72
N GLU A 11 2.07 -1.68 19.73
CA GLU A 11 2.42 -1.80 18.31
C GLU A 11 3.35 -0.65 17.87
N THR A 12 3.05 0.59 18.27
CA THR A 12 3.92 1.74 17.95
C THR A 12 5.34 1.58 18.51
N LEU A 13 5.47 1.09 19.75
CA LEU A 13 6.78 0.79 20.34
C LEU A 13 7.50 -0.34 19.59
N GLN A 14 6.76 -1.30 19.06
CA GLN A 14 7.34 -2.38 18.24
C GLN A 14 7.92 -1.83 16.95
N PHE A 15 7.25 -0.88 16.27
CA PHE A 15 7.81 -0.24 15.05
C PHE A 15 9.14 0.46 15.31
N ILE A 16 9.30 1.09 16.48
CA ILE A 16 10.55 1.73 16.86
C ILE A 16 11.65 0.68 17.07
N ARG A 17 11.35 -0.42 17.78
CA ARG A 17 12.31 -1.50 18.06
C ARG A 17 12.75 -2.25 16.81
N GLU A 18 11.85 -2.43 15.85
CA GLU A 18 12.12 -3.10 14.57
C GLU A 18 12.71 -2.14 13.52
N LEU A 19 12.99 -0.88 13.89
CA LEU A 19 13.47 0.19 13.01
C LEU A 19 12.55 0.43 11.79
N LYS A 20 11.32 -0.10 11.83
CA LYS A 20 10.33 0.12 10.77
C LYS A 20 10.06 1.60 10.56
N ILE A 21 10.06 2.38 11.65
CA ILE A 21 9.83 3.82 11.62
C ILE A 21 10.83 4.59 10.76
N VAL A 22 11.98 4.00 10.46
CA VAL A 22 13.03 4.61 9.63
C VAL A 22 13.03 4.01 8.23
N TRP A 23 13.18 2.69 8.13
CA TRP A 23 13.42 2.07 6.82
C TRP A 23 12.18 2.11 5.91
N LEU A 24 10.95 2.01 6.44
CA LEU A 24 9.76 1.99 5.60
C LEU A 24 9.47 3.36 4.93
N PRO A 25 9.48 4.50 5.66
CA PRO A 25 9.40 5.81 5.02
C PRO A 25 10.53 6.05 4.02
N LEU A 26 11.78 5.67 4.35
CA LEU A 26 12.92 5.82 3.44
C LEU A 26 12.73 5.02 2.15
N ALA A 27 12.21 3.79 2.25
CA ALA A 27 11.90 2.99 1.07
C ALA A 27 10.87 3.67 0.16
N PHE A 28 9.78 4.22 0.72
CA PHE A 28 8.77 4.93 -0.06
C PHE A 28 9.29 6.27 -0.62
N ILE A 29 10.13 7.00 0.11
CA ILE A 29 10.82 8.20 -0.40
C ILE A 29 11.70 7.81 -1.60
N PHE A 30 12.48 6.73 -1.49
CA PHE A 30 13.31 6.25 -2.58
C PHE A 30 12.48 5.88 -3.81
N LEU A 31 11.39 5.13 -3.64
CA LEU A 31 10.46 4.82 -4.75
C LEU A 31 9.86 6.09 -5.37
N GLY A 32 9.47 7.06 -4.53
CA GLY A 32 8.89 8.32 -4.98
C GLY A 32 9.85 9.17 -5.81
N ILE A 33 11.14 9.14 -5.51
CA ILE A 33 12.17 9.88 -6.25
C ILE A 33 12.53 9.15 -7.55
N THR A 34 12.53 7.83 -7.54
CA THR A 34 13.07 7.02 -8.65
C THR A 34 12.37 7.33 -9.98
N GLN A 35 11.04 7.36 -10.00
CA GLN A 35 10.28 7.57 -11.25
C GLN A 35 10.53 8.94 -11.89
N PRO A 36 10.34 10.07 -11.18
CA PRO A 36 10.62 11.39 -11.76
C PRO A 36 12.06 11.55 -12.25
N VAL A 37 13.02 11.07 -11.46
CA VAL A 37 14.45 11.16 -11.81
C VAL A 37 14.78 10.29 -13.03
N VAL A 38 14.34 9.05 -13.05
CA VAL A 38 14.58 8.15 -14.19
C VAL A 38 13.95 8.72 -15.46
N THR A 39 12.70 9.16 -15.39
CA THR A 39 12.01 9.75 -16.56
C THR A 39 12.72 10.99 -17.07
N TYR A 40 13.22 11.86 -16.18
CA TYR A 40 13.93 13.08 -16.57
C TYR A 40 15.28 12.78 -17.26
N TYR A 41 16.03 11.81 -16.74
CA TYR A 41 17.36 11.48 -17.29
C TYR A 41 17.31 10.44 -18.42
N LEU A 42 16.18 9.78 -18.66
CA LEU A 42 16.05 8.74 -19.68
C LEU A 42 16.49 9.18 -21.09
N PRO A 43 16.12 10.38 -21.62
CA PRO A 43 16.61 10.85 -22.91
C PRO A 43 18.14 10.95 -22.98
N TYR A 44 18.76 11.47 -21.92
CA TYR A 44 20.25 11.62 -21.84
C TYR A 44 20.94 10.26 -21.76
N ILE A 45 20.35 9.30 -21.05
CA ILE A 45 20.86 7.93 -20.95
C ILE A 45 20.79 7.24 -22.31
N LEU A 46 19.66 7.35 -23.01
CA LEU A 46 19.47 6.77 -24.34
C LEU A 46 20.44 7.40 -25.38
N GLU A 47 20.66 8.70 -25.30
CA GLU A 47 21.60 9.42 -26.16
C GLU A 47 23.04 8.95 -25.93
N ALA A 48 23.44 8.76 -24.66
CA ALA A 48 24.78 8.30 -24.29
C ALA A 48 25.05 6.83 -24.68
N PHE A 49 24.05 5.94 -24.58
CA PHE A 49 24.20 4.52 -24.91
C PHE A 49 23.77 4.16 -26.32
N GLY A 50 22.94 4.99 -26.98
CA GLY A 50 22.39 4.76 -28.34
C GLY A 50 23.16 5.41 -29.47
N GLY A 51 24.30 6.04 -29.22
CA GLY A 51 25.06 6.90 -30.13
C GLY A 51 25.66 6.25 -31.39
N GLY A 52 24.95 5.35 -32.06
CA GLY A 52 25.42 4.76 -33.28
C GLY A 52 24.38 4.22 -34.25
N GLN A 53 23.17 3.90 -33.83
CA GLN A 53 22.15 3.33 -34.73
C GLN A 53 20.72 3.77 -34.36
N GLY A 54 20.26 4.88 -34.96
CA GLY A 54 18.86 5.04 -35.36
C GLY A 54 17.76 5.07 -34.29
N ILE A 55 18.08 5.30 -33.01
CA ILE A 55 17.05 5.62 -32.03
C ILE A 55 16.71 7.10 -32.23
N ILE A 56 15.65 7.37 -32.98
CA ILE A 56 15.05 8.70 -33.07
C ILE A 56 14.43 8.95 -31.71
N ILE A 57 15.09 9.74 -30.87
CA ILE A 57 14.48 10.26 -29.65
C ILE A 57 13.39 11.22 -30.10
N ASP A 58 12.15 10.78 -30.02
CA ASP A 58 11.00 11.62 -30.31
C ASP A 58 11.04 12.83 -29.34
N SER A 59 10.99 14.02 -29.89
CA SER A 59 10.97 15.27 -29.12
C SER A 59 9.81 15.33 -28.10
N SER A 60 8.75 14.54 -28.33
CA SER A 60 7.63 14.35 -27.39
C SER A 60 8.03 13.74 -26.03
N MET A 61 9.15 13.03 -25.96
CA MET A 61 9.68 12.53 -24.68
C MET A 61 10.16 13.63 -23.72
N LYS A 62 10.37 14.85 -24.22
CA LYS A 62 10.77 16.01 -23.40
C LYS A 62 9.58 16.79 -22.83
N ASP A 63 8.38 16.59 -23.38
CA ASP A 63 7.16 17.34 -23.06
C ASP A 63 6.14 16.52 -22.24
N ILE A 64 6.59 15.49 -21.48
CA ILE A 64 5.72 14.69 -20.64
C ILE A 64 5.16 15.58 -19.52
N ALA A 65 3.84 15.59 -19.38
CA ALA A 65 3.16 16.37 -18.35
C ALA A 65 3.46 15.81 -16.94
N GLY A 66 3.67 16.70 -15.97
CA GLY A 66 4.00 16.29 -14.59
C GLY A 66 2.94 15.37 -13.95
N ASN A 67 1.65 15.57 -14.26
CA ASN A 67 0.57 14.72 -13.78
C ASN A 67 0.67 13.26 -14.26
N GLU A 68 1.14 13.01 -15.49
CA GLU A 68 1.38 11.66 -16.01
C GLU A 68 2.55 10.98 -15.31
N ILE A 69 3.60 11.73 -14.97
CA ILE A 69 4.75 11.20 -14.24
C ILE A 69 4.38 10.84 -12.81
N LEU A 70 3.61 11.69 -12.13
CA LEU A 70 3.14 11.39 -10.79
C LEU A 70 2.16 10.19 -10.79
N ALA A 71 1.31 10.08 -11.82
CA ALA A 71 0.44 8.93 -12.03
C ALA A 71 1.24 7.64 -12.27
N SER A 72 2.27 7.69 -13.11
CA SER A 72 3.16 6.55 -13.37
C SER A 72 3.97 6.13 -12.15
N THR A 73 4.27 7.05 -11.22
CA THR A 73 4.90 6.71 -9.93
C THR A 73 3.99 5.81 -9.09
N LEU A 74 2.68 6.09 -9.05
CA LEU A 74 1.71 5.21 -8.36
C LEU A 74 1.66 3.84 -9.02
N GLU A 75 1.49 3.80 -10.34
CA GLU A 75 1.27 2.57 -11.09
C GLU A 75 2.50 1.65 -11.13
N SER A 76 3.68 2.19 -11.39
CA SER A 76 4.90 1.39 -11.56
C SER A 76 5.63 1.14 -10.25
N GLN A 77 5.84 2.17 -9.44
CA GLN A 77 6.67 2.05 -8.25
C GLN A 77 5.84 1.61 -7.03
N PHE A 78 4.72 2.28 -6.76
CA PHE A 78 3.96 2.04 -5.53
C PHE A 78 3.08 0.80 -5.64
N ASP A 79 2.43 0.54 -6.77
CA ASP A 79 1.57 -0.64 -6.94
C ASP A 79 2.34 -1.95 -7.06
N GLN A 80 3.54 -1.92 -7.60
CA GLN A 80 4.36 -3.12 -7.73
C GLN A 80 5.31 -3.25 -6.53
N LEU A 81 6.33 -2.39 -6.46
CA LEU A 81 7.35 -2.48 -5.42
C LEU A 81 6.83 -2.05 -4.05
N GLY A 82 6.00 -1.00 -4.00
CA GLY A 82 5.43 -0.52 -2.75
C GLY A 82 4.54 -1.57 -2.07
N VAL A 83 3.67 -2.27 -2.81
CA VAL A 83 2.84 -3.37 -2.26
C VAL A 83 3.72 -4.49 -1.72
N ILE A 84 4.78 -4.89 -2.44
CA ILE A 84 5.74 -5.90 -1.96
C ILE A 84 6.39 -5.45 -0.65
N ILE A 85 6.85 -4.20 -0.58
CA ILE A 85 7.48 -3.62 0.62
C ILE A 85 6.49 -3.61 1.80
N ILE A 86 5.22 -3.22 1.58
CA ILE A 86 4.18 -3.24 2.62
C ILE A 86 3.99 -4.67 3.13
N VAL A 87 3.82 -5.65 2.24
CA VAL A 87 3.61 -7.05 2.62
C VAL A 87 4.79 -7.58 3.42
N ILE A 88 6.03 -7.34 2.99
CA ILE A 88 7.24 -7.76 3.71
C ILE A 88 7.29 -7.10 5.10
N SER A 89 6.94 -5.82 5.21
CA SER A 89 6.92 -5.13 6.51
C SER A 89 5.88 -5.71 7.47
N MET A 90 4.81 -6.33 6.94
CA MET A 90 3.64 -6.78 7.68
C MET A 90 3.51 -8.31 7.83
N MET A 91 4.32 -9.12 7.13
CA MET A 91 4.18 -10.58 7.15
C MET A 91 4.25 -11.17 8.57
N GLY A 92 4.96 -10.54 9.49
CA GLY A 92 5.10 -10.93 10.89
C GLY A 92 4.06 -10.35 11.85
N VAL A 93 3.11 -9.52 11.40
CA VAL A 93 2.22 -8.73 12.28
C VAL A 93 1.47 -9.56 13.32
N VAL A 94 0.90 -10.69 12.95
CA VAL A 94 0.25 -11.63 13.89
C VAL A 94 1.12 -12.88 14.10
N GLN A 95 1.84 -13.29 13.06
CA GLN A 95 2.66 -14.51 13.09
C GLN A 95 3.74 -14.45 14.18
N SER A 96 4.40 -13.30 14.38
CA SER A 96 5.41 -13.15 15.44
C SER A 96 4.81 -13.33 16.84
N ASP A 97 3.60 -12.81 17.11
CA ASP A 97 2.91 -13.02 18.39
C ASP A 97 2.52 -14.50 18.59
N LYS A 98 2.22 -15.23 17.51
CA LYS A 98 1.97 -16.68 17.56
C LYS A 98 3.28 -17.44 17.87
N ALA A 99 4.34 -17.15 17.15
CA ALA A 99 5.62 -17.84 17.28
C ALA A 99 6.25 -17.66 18.67
N ASN A 100 6.07 -16.49 19.28
CA ASN A 100 6.60 -16.16 20.61
C ASN A 100 5.66 -16.55 21.76
N GLY A 101 4.54 -17.27 21.49
CA GLY A 101 3.55 -17.63 22.50
C GLY A 101 2.75 -16.44 23.08
N MET A 102 3.06 -15.21 22.65
CA MET A 102 2.43 -14.00 23.18
C MET A 102 0.93 -13.96 22.87
N LEU A 103 0.52 -14.51 21.74
CA LEU A 103 -0.90 -14.55 21.36
C LEU A 103 -1.71 -15.38 22.37
N GLY A 104 -1.22 -16.55 22.79
CA GLY A 104 -1.84 -17.37 23.84
C GLY A 104 -1.96 -16.60 25.14
N PHE A 105 -0.87 -15.93 25.57
CA PHE A 105 -0.84 -15.12 26.78
C PHE A 105 -1.82 -13.92 26.74
N ILE A 106 -1.98 -13.26 25.59
CA ILE A 106 -2.95 -12.16 25.43
C ILE A 106 -4.37 -12.67 25.53
N LEU A 107 -4.66 -13.83 24.93
CA LEU A 107 -6.02 -14.41 24.88
C LEU A 107 -6.46 -15.05 26.21
N THR A 108 -5.53 -15.42 27.10
CA THR A 108 -5.88 -15.87 28.47
C THR A 108 -6.24 -14.71 29.40
N ARG A 109 -5.91 -13.47 29.06
CA ARG A 109 -6.35 -12.28 29.78
C ARG A 109 -7.72 -11.80 29.28
N PRO A 110 -8.45 -10.97 30.03
CA PRO A 110 -9.74 -10.41 29.58
C PRO A 110 -9.56 -9.36 28.47
N VAL A 111 -8.82 -9.73 27.39
CA VAL A 111 -8.61 -8.89 26.21
C VAL A 111 -9.53 -9.41 25.10
N LYS A 112 -10.35 -8.52 24.54
CA LYS A 112 -11.22 -8.86 23.42
C LYS A 112 -10.38 -9.05 22.13
N VAL A 113 -10.58 -10.17 21.43
CA VAL A 113 -9.95 -10.46 20.13
C VAL A 113 -10.14 -9.31 19.13
N GLU A 114 -11.34 -8.71 19.16
CA GLU A 114 -11.64 -7.53 18.33
C GLU A 114 -10.70 -6.36 18.60
N SER A 115 -10.42 -6.06 19.88
CA SER A 115 -9.50 -4.98 20.24
C SER A 115 -8.07 -5.29 19.80
N TYR A 116 -7.67 -6.57 19.86
CA TYR A 116 -6.35 -7.03 19.45
C TYR A 116 -6.15 -6.86 17.94
N ILE A 117 -7.02 -7.44 17.10
CA ILE A 117 -6.88 -7.35 15.63
C ILE A 117 -7.08 -5.92 15.14
N SER A 118 -8.09 -5.20 15.67
CA SER A 118 -8.35 -3.83 15.24
C SER A 118 -7.20 -2.88 15.58
N SER A 119 -6.55 -3.05 16.76
CA SER A 119 -5.37 -2.23 17.10
C SER A 119 -4.18 -2.51 16.18
N LYS A 120 -3.95 -3.78 15.81
CA LYS A 120 -2.89 -4.16 14.87
C LYS A 120 -3.12 -3.54 13.49
N ILE A 121 -4.32 -3.70 12.92
CA ILE A 121 -4.65 -3.14 11.61
C ILE A 121 -4.55 -1.62 11.65
N PHE A 122 -5.15 -0.98 12.65
CA PHE A 122 -5.13 0.48 12.76
C PHE A 122 -3.72 1.04 12.89
N SER A 123 -2.89 0.50 13.81
CA SER A 123 -1.52 0.98 14.01
C SER A 123 -0.66 0.79 12.76
N ASN A 124 -0.74 -0.41 12.15
CA ASN A 124 0.02 -0.69 10.94
C ASN A 124 -0.46 0.15 9.76
N TYR A 125 -1.78 0.31 9.59
CA TYR A 125 -2.33 1.15 8.53
C TYR A 125 -1.90 2.61 8.68
N MET A 126 -2.02 3.21 9.86
CA MET A 126 -1.61 4.60 10.09
C MET A 126 -0.12 4.80 9.78
N PHE A 127 0.70 3.85 10.17
CA PHE A 127 2.14 3.91 9.94
C PHE A 127 2.50 3.72 8.44
N VAL A 128 1.91 2.72 7.79
CA VAL A 128 2.12 2.47 6.35
C VAL A 128 1.58 3.64 5.52
N ALA A 129 0.37 4.14 5.82
CA ALA A 129 -0.24 5.28 5.15
C ALA A 129 0.63 6.55 5.28
N GLY A 130 1.18 6.80 6.46
CA GLY A 130 2.12 7.90 6.66
C GLY A 130 3.40 7.76 5.83
N SER A 131 3.96 6.54 5.74
CA SER A 131 5.15 6.25 4.94
C SER A 131 4.89 6.43 3.44
N VAL A 132 3.76 5.91 2.96
CA VAL A 132 3.29 6.08 1.57
C VAL A 132 3.08 7.56 1.24
N ALA A 133 2.38 8.29 2.12
CA ALA A 133 2.11 9.71 1.93
C ALA A 133 3.41 10.52 1.85
N LEU A 134 4.39 10.24 2.71
CA LEU A 134 5.71 10.89 2.65
C LEU A 134 6.41 10.63 1.32
N GLY A 135 6.48 9.37 0.87
CA GLY A 135 7.09 9.05 -0.42
C GLY A 135 6.37 9.71 -1.60
N TYR A 136 5.04 9.79 -1.55
CA TYR A 136 4.23 10.39 -2.60
C TYR A 136 4.37 11.92 -2.64
N VAL A 137 4.42 12.58 -1.48
CA VAL A 137 4.71 14.03 -1.38
C VAL A 137 6.10 14.35 -1.91
N VAL A 138 7.09 13.52 -1.62
CA VAL A 138 8.45 13.70 -2.18
C VAL A 138 8.43 13.54 -3.70
N SER A 139 7.72 12.53 -4.23
CA SER A 139 7.52 12.38 -5.68
C SER A 139 6.90 13.63 -6.31
N TYR A 140 5.85 14.18 -5.67
CA TYR A 140 5.20 15.41 -6.11
C TYR A 140 6.18 16.60 -6.16
N ILE A 141 7.02 16.77 -5.14
CA ILE A 141 8.02 17.86 -5.09
C ILE A 141 9.03 17.71 -6.25
N TYR A 142 9.56 16.50 -6.47
CA TYR A 142 10.50 16.25 -7.55
C TYR A 142 9.84 16.41 -8.92
N THR A 143 8.61 15.99 -9.10
CA THR A 143 7.87 16.14 -10.35
C THR A 143 7.61 17.61 -10.67
N ASN A 144 7.18 18.41 -9.70
CA ASN A 144 6.99 19.85 -9.89
C ASN A 144 8.31 20.61 -10.16
N PHE A 145 9.43 20.11 -9.64
CA PHE A 145 10.73 20.73 -9.86
C PHE A 145 11.32 20.40 -11.24
N LEU A 146 11.12 19.17 -11.73
CA LEU A 146 11.73 18.68 -12.97
C LEU A 146 10.82 18.85 -14.20
N PHE A 147 9.50 18.92 -14.00
CA PHE A 147 8.48 18.93 -15.07
C PHE A 147 7.47 20.08 -14.85
N THR A 148 6.24 19.88 -15.32
CA THR A 148 5.16 20.87 -15.16
C THR A 148 4.51 20.81 -13.78
N SER A 149 3.99 21.96 -13.31
CA SER A 149 3.32 22.06 -12.01
C SER A 149 1.98 21.31 -11.99
N ILE A 150 1.74 20.59 -10.91
CA ILE A 150 0.53 19.81 -10.66
C ILE A 150 -0.32 20.52 -9.60
N PRO A 151 -1.65 20.63 -9.76
CA PRO A 151 -2.51 21.17 -8.71
C PRO A 151 -2.43 20.34 -7.42
N PHE A 152 -2.31 21.03 -6.29
CA PHE A 152 -2.24 20.34 -4.98
C PHE A 152 -3.51 19.56 -4.63
N THR A 153 -4.65 20.01 -5.14
CA THR A 153 -5.93 19.30 -4.98
C THR A 153 -5.91 17.92 -5.63
N SER A 154 -5.35 17.77 -6.83
CA SER A 154 -5.21 16.48 -7.51
C SER A 154 -4.30 15.53 -6.75
N LEU A 155 -3.21 16.04 -6.14
CA LEU A 155 -2.34 15.26 -5.24
C LEU A 155 -3.15 14.66 -4.08
N ILE A 156 -3.95 15.48 -3.37
CA ILE A 156 -4.70 15.02 -2.19
C ILE A 156 -5.74 13.98 -2.59
N VAL A 157 -6.48 14.22 -3.66
CA VAL A 157 -7.52 13.30 -4.13
C VAL A 157 -6.91 11.95 -4.53
N ALA A 158 -5.84 11.97 -5.31
CA ALA A 158 -5.12 10.76 -5.70
C ALA A 158 -4.57 10.00 -4.48
N LEU A 159 -3.98 10.71 -3.53
CA LEU A 159 -3.47 10.10 -2.29
C LEU A 159 -4.60 9.42 -1.50
N LEU A 160 -5.77 10.06 -1.37
CA LEU A 160 -6.91 9.47 -0.65
C LEU A 160 -7.39 8.17 -1.28
N PHE A 161 -7.53 8.12 -2.62
CA PHE A 161 -7.88 6.88 -3.32
C PHE A 161 -6.82 5.82 -3.13
N TYR A 162 -5.54 6.17 -3.27
CA TYR A 162 -4.45 5.22 -3.08
C TYR A 162 -4.41 4.66 -1.65
N LEU A 163 -4.66 5.49 -0.64
CA LEU A 163 -4.73 5.05 0.76
C LEU A 163 -5.88 4.07 1.04
N LEU A 164 -6.97 4.10 0.28
CA LEU A 164 -8.02 3.06 0.36
C LEU A 164 -7.52 1.70 -0.14
N TRP A 165 -6.74 1.68 -1.22
CA TRP A 165 -6.05 0.47 -1.66
C TRP A 165 -5.08 -0.04 -0.60
N VAL A 166 -4.26 0.82 -0.03
CA VAL A 166 -3.34 0.48 1.06
C VAL A 166 -4.09 -0.10 2.27
N LEU A 167 -5.28 0.41 2.61
CA LEU A 167 -6.11 -0.15 3.69
C LEU A 167 -6.48 -1.60 3.42
N PHE A 168 -6.86 -1.92 2.18
CA PHE A 168 -7.16 -3.30 1.80
C PHE A 168 -5.90 -4.18 1.86
N VAL A 169 -4.76 -3.73 1.33
CA VAL A 169 -3.46 -4.43 1.39
C VAL A 169 -3.08 -4.78 2.83
N VAL A 170 -3.16 -3.80 3.74
CA VAL A 170 -2.86 -3.98 5.18
C VAL A 170 -3.82 -4.98 5.83
N SER A 171 -5.12 -4.85 5.56
CA SER A 171 -6.14 -5.72 6.13
C SER A 171 -5.98 -7.16 5.65
N PHE A 172 -5.75 -7.34 4.35
CA PHE A 172 -5.56 -8.65 3.72
C PHE A 172 -4.29 -9.35 4.24
N THR A 173 -3.16 -8.65 4.27
CA THR A 173 -1.90 -9.21 4.78
C THR A 173 -2.01 -9.58 6.25
N THR A 174 -2.70 -8.77 7.06
CA THR A 174 -2.98 -9.10 8.46
C THR A 174 -3.82 -10.36 8.57
N MET A 175 -4.86 -10.53 7.74
CA MET A 175 -5.70 -11.73 7.71
C MET A 175 -4.86 -12.97 7.35
N VAL A 176 -4.06 -12.92 6.29
CA VAL A 176 -3.18 -14.04 5.89
C VAL A 176 -2.20 -14.39 7.02
N SER A 177 -1.68 -13.38 7.74
CA SER A 177 -0.81 -13.57 8.92
C SER A 177 -1.53 -14.28 10.09
N THR A 178 -2.87 -14.25 10.15
CA THR A 178 -3.63 -15.05 11.15
C THR A 178 -3.71 -16.53 10.78
N PHE A 179 -3.71 -16.87 9.48
CA PHE A 179 -3.90 -18.24 9.02
C PHE A 179 -2.60 -19.05 9.07
N PHE A 180 -1.51 -18.48 8.58
CA PHE A 180 -0.23 -19.18 8.40
C PHE A 180 0.75 -18.90 9.53
N ASN A 181 1.70 -19.83 9.72
CA ASN A 181 2.73 -19.74 10.76
C ASN A 181 4.13 -19.41 10.21
N SER A 182 4.32 -19.42 8.88
CA SER A 182 5.57 -19.08 8.21
C SER A 182 5.48 -17.70 7.57
N GLN A 183 6.40 -16.79 7.90
CA GLN A 183 6.47 -15.44 7.33
C GLN A 183 6.63 -15.48 5.81
N GLY A 184 7.48 -16.37 5.29
CA GLY A 184 7.69 -16.51 3.85
C GLY A 184 6.42 -16.94 3.10
N VAL A 185 5.62 -17.86 3.66
CA VAL A 185 4.34 -18.28 3.08
C VAL A 185 3.33 -17.12 3.10
N ILE A 186 3.29 -16.35 4.20
CA ILE A 186 2.43 -15.17 4.33
C ILE A 186 2.78 -14.14 3.25
N ALA A 187 4.08 -13.84 3.10
CA ALA A 187 4.53 -12.89 2.09
C ALA A 187 4.18 -13.38 0.67
N LEU A 188 4.50 -14.63 0.34
CA LEU A 188 4.26 -15.19 -0.98
C LEU A 188 2.79 -15.17 -1.36
N ILE A 189 1.90 -15.65 -0.49
CA ILE A 189 0.45 -15.67 -0.74
C ILE A 189 -0.09 -14.24 -0.85
N SER A 190 0.31 -13.35 0.06
CA SER A 190 -0.18 -11.97 0.04
C SER A 190 0.27 -11.23 -1.22
N ILE A 191 1.54 -11.34 -1.61
CA ILE A 191 2.06 -10.72 -2.84
C ILE A 191 1.35 -11.31 -4.07
N ALA A 192 1.27 -12.64 -4.19
CA ALA A 192 0.65 -13.28 -5.34
C ALA A 192 -0.82 -12.88 -5.52
N VAL A 193 -1.60 -12.84 -4.44
CA VAL A 193 -3.02 -12.45 -4.50
C VAL A 193 -3.17 -10.96 -4.78
N LEU A 194 -2.43 -10.08 -4.07
CA LEU A 194 -2.58 -8.63 -4.23
C LEU A 194 -2.11 -8.15 -5.60
N LEU A 195 -0.98 -8.64 -6.11
CA LEU A 195 -0.55 -8.33 -7.47
C LEU A 195 -1.49 -8.98 -8.52
N GLY A 196 -1.98 -10.19 -8.27
CA GLY A 196 -2.99 -10.84 -9.14
C GLY A 196 -4.27 -10.02 -9.25
N ILE A 197 -4.80 -9.50 -8.14
CA ILE A 197 -5.96 -8.60 -8.12
C ILE A 197 -5.67 -7.31 -8.91
N ARG A 198 -4.46 -6.76 -8.78
CA ARG A 198 -4.05 -5.56 -9.51
C ARG A 198 -3.97 -5.79 -11.02
N MET A 199 -3.51 -6.97 -11.46
CA MET A 199 -3.43 -7.31 -12.89
C MET A 199 -4.79 -7.47 -13.58
N ILE A 200 -5.86 -7.67 -12.83
CA ILE A 200 -7.23 -7.80 -13.36
C ILE A 200 -7.87 -6.42 -13.63
N VAL A 201 -7.35 -5.36 -13.04
CA VAL A 201 -7.86 -3.99 -13.25
C VAL A 201 -7.73 -3.61 -14.73
N GLY A 202 -8.79 -3.02 -15.28
CA GLY A 202 -8.85 -2.60 -16.68
C GLY A 202 -9.35 -3.68 -17.65
N LEU A 203 -9.56 -4.95 -17.21
CA LEU A 203 -10.07 -6.00 -18.09
C LEU A 203 -11.59 -5.90 -18.33
N ASN A 204 -12.35 -5.49 -17.33
CA ASN A 204 -13.80 -5.40 -17.41
C ASN A 204 -14.36 -4.37 -16.43
N PRO A 205 -15.18 -3.42 -16.86
CA PRO A 205 -15.75 -2.37 -15.99
C PRO A 205 -16.55 -2.90 -14.80
N LEU A 206 -17.19 -4.07 -14.91
CA LEU A 206 -17.91 -4.68 -13.78
C LEU A 206 -16.95 -5.24 -12.74
N LEU A 207 -15.85 -5.86 -13.18
CA LEU A 207 -14.82 -6.37 -12.27
C LEU A 207 -14.10 -5.20 -11.57
N ASP A 208 -13.84 -4.12 -12.29
CA ASP A 208 -13.18 -2.94 -11.72
C ASP A 208 -13.99 -2.31 -10.59
N ARG A 209 -15.32 -2.27 -10.69
CA ARG A 209 -16.19 -1.78 -9.61
C ARG A 209 -16.12 -2.62 -8.33
N LEU A 210 -15.84 -3.92 -8.45
CA LEU A 210 -15.76 -4.86 -7.33
C LEU A 210 -14.34 -5.04 -6.80
N ASN A 211 -13.35 -4.57 -7.55
CA ASN A 211 -11.95 -4.81 -7.28
C ASN A 211 -11.34 -3.70 -6.39
N PRO A 212 -10.84 -3.99 -5.18
CA PRO A 212 -10.20 -2.97 -4.34
C PRO A 212 -8.98 -2.31 -4.97
N ALA A 213 -8.27 -3.00 -5.89
CA ALA A 213 -7.10 -2.44 -6.56
C ALA A 213 -7.45 -1.34 -7.58
N SER A 214 -8.72 -1.23 -7.98
CA SER A 214 -9.19 -0.13 -8.84
C SER A 214 -9.08 1.24 -8.16
N MET A 215 -8.94 1.28 -6.82
CA MET A 215 -8.66 2.53 -6.11
C MET A 215 -7.33 3.16 -6.55
N SER A 216 -6.34 2.36 -6.92
CA SER A 216 -5.09 2.87 -7.50
C SER A 216 -5.29 3.45 -8.90
N GLU A 217 -6.14 2.83 -9.73
CA GLU A 217 -6.47 3.37 -11.05
C GLU A 217 -7.25 4.70 -10.94
N TYR A 218 -8.23 4.79 -10.03
CA TYR A 218 -8.92 6.06 -9.76
C TYR A 218 -7.99 7.15 -9.19
N ALA A 219 -6.96 6.76 -8.44
CA ALA A 219 -5.92 7.70 -8.01
C ALA A 219 -5.16 8.29 -9.21
N LYS A 220 -4.83 7.47 -10.20
CA LYS A 220 -4.20 7.87 -11.46
C LYS A 220 -5.14 8.75 -12.31
N GLU A 221 -6.39 8.34 -12.47
CA GLU A 221 -7.39 9.11 -13.22
C GLU A 221 -7.62 10.51 -12.62
N ALA A 222 -7.64 10.62 -11.30
CA ALA A 222 -7.77 11.91 -10.60
C ALA A 222 -6.59 12.88 -10.86
N LEU A 223 -5.42 12.35 -11.24
CA LEU A 223 -4.27 13.14 -11.64
C LEU A 223 -4.35 13.59 -13.10
N VAL A 224 -4.79 12.69 -13.98
CA VAL A 224 -4.72 12.90 -15.43
C VAL A 224 -5.96 13.63 -15.96
N PHE A 225 -7.17 13.25 -15.53
CA PHE A 225 -8.41 13.71 -16.14
C PHE A 225 -9.18 14.73 -15.31
N ALA A 226 -8.86 14.92 -14.04
CA ALA A 226 -9.55 15.84 -13.10
C ALA A 226 -11.08 15.63 -12.96
N ASP A 227 -11.68 14.72 -13.71
CA ASP A 227 -13.09 14.35 -13.64
C ASP A 227 -13.25 12.97 -13.00
N ILE A 228 -14.09 12.90 -11.96
CA ILE A 228 -14.36 11.66 -11.23
C ILE A 228 -15.82 11.28 -11.47
N ASP A 229 -16.06 10.15 -12.13
CA ASP A 229 -17.40 9.63 -12.35
C ASP A 229 -18.07 9.22 -11.02
N MET A 230 -19.37 9.41 -10.90
CA MET A 230 -20.17 8.98 -9.74
C MET A 230 -20.08 7.45 -9.47
N SER A 231 -19.71 6.65 -10.44
CA SER A 231 -19.47 5.21 -10.28
C SER A 231 -18.36 4.90 -9.27
N VAL A 232 -17.39 5.79 -9.09
CA VAL A 232 -16.28 5.67 -8.14
C VAL A 232 -16.78 5.55 -6.69
N VAL A 233 -17.88 6.21 -6.34
CA VAL A 233 -18.48 6.14 -4.99
C VAL A 233 -18.84 4.70 -4.63
N TRP A 234 -19.40 3.94 -5.57
CA TRP A 234 -19.71 2.52 -5.37
C TRP A 234 -18.47 1.69 -5.14
N SER A 235 -17.41 1.91 -5.91
CA SER A 235 -16.14 1.21 -5.77
C SER A 235 -15.47 1.51 -4.42
N VAL A 236 -15.55 2.75 -3.94
CA VAL A 236 -15.08 3.13 -2.60
C VAL A 236 -15.85 2.36 -1.51
N LEU A 237 -17.18 2.34 -1.58
CA LEU A 237 -18.01 1.62 -0.62
C LEU A 237 -17.72 0.12 -0.62
N ILE A 238 -17.55 -0.48 -1.80
CA ILE A 238 -17.21 -1.90 -1.95
C ILE A 238 -15.82 -2.18 -1.35
N THR A 239 -14.83 -1.34 -1.62
CA THR A 239 -13.47 -1.50 -1.07
C THR A 239 -13.47 -1.44 0.47
N LEU A 240 -14.21 -0.50 1.05
CA LEU A 240 -14.39 -0.41 2.51
C LEU A 240 -15.10 -1.64 3.07
N LEU A 241 -16.15 -2.11 2.41
CA LEU A 241 -16.89 -3.31 2.80
C LEU A 241 -16.01 -4.56 2.71
N LEU A 242 -15.26 -4.75 1.64
CA LEU A 242 -14.31 -5.87 1.49
C LEU A 242 -13.21 -5.82 2.55
N SER A 243 -12.66 -4.64 2.85
CA SER A 243 -11.70 -4.48 3.93
C SER A 243 -12.30 -4.86 5.28
N ALA A 244 -13.53 -4.46 5.56
CA ALA A 244 -14.25 -4.84 6.78
C ALA A 244 -14.53 -6.35 6.86
N ILE A 245 -14.90 -6.98 5.73
CA ILE A 245 -15.10 -8.44 5.65
C ILE A 245 -13.79 -9.16 5.99
N VAL A 246 -12.69 -8.80 5.34
CA VAL A 246 -11.35 -9.38 5.57
C VAL A 246 -10.93 -9.24 7.04
N MET A 247 -11.17 -8.07 7.63
CA MET A 247 -10.92 -7.84 9.07
C MET A 247 -11.77 -8.75 9.96
N ASN A 248 -13.04 -8.95 9.63
CA ASN A 248 -13.92 -9.84 10.39
C ASN A 248 -13.51 -11.31 10.27
N PHE A 249 -13.09 -11.76 9.10
CA PHE A 249 -12.52 -13.10 8.92
C PHE A 249 -11.29 -13.32 9.80
N ALA A 250 -10.37 -12.35 9.87
CA ALA A 250 -9.21 -12.42 10.74
C ALA A 250 -9.61 -12.55 12.23
N LYS A 251 -10.62 -11.79 12.69
CA LYS A 251 -11.15 -11.86 14.06
C LYS A 251 -11.78 -13.21 14.36
N MET A 252 -12.66 -13.69 13.49
CA MET A 252 -13.35 -14.98 13.65
C MET A 252 -12.37 -16.14 13.70
N TRP A 253 -11.35 -16.11 12.84
CA TRP A 253 -10.34 -17.17 12.81
C TRP A 253 -9.58 -17.28 14.13
N ILE A 254 -9.11 -16.15 14.67
CA ILE A 254 -8.40 -16.15 15.96
C ILE A 254 -9.34 -16.51 17.11
N ALA A 255 -10.60 -16.05 17.11
CA ALA A 255 -11.56 -16.36 18.17
C ALA A 255 -11.89 -17.86 18.24
N ASN A 256 -11.95 -18.55 17.08
CA ASN A 256 -12.32 -19.96 17.01
C ASN A 256 -11.12 -20.92 17.20
N LYS A 257 -9.89 -20.41 17.10
CA LYS A 257 -8.70 -21.26 17.25
C LYS A 257 -8.40 -21.47 18.73
N LYS A 258 -8.54 -22.72 19.20
CA LYS A 258 -8.07 -23.13 20.54
C LYS A 258 -6.53 -23.11 20.51
N TYR A 259 -5.95 -22.17 21.22
CA TYR A 259 -4.50 -22.15 21.47
C TYR A 259 -4.25 -23.02 22.70
N ASN A 260 -3.72 -24.24 22.50
CA ASN A 260 -3.20 -25.04 23.58
C ASN A 260 -1.95 -24.31 24.11
N ILE A 261 -1.96 -24.01 25.37
CA ILE A 261 -0.81 -23.51 26.13
C ILE A 261 -0.17 -24.79 26.67
N ASP A 262 0.78 -25.35 25.91
CA ASP A 262 1.70 -26.38 26.40
C ASP A 262 2.86 -25.71 27.12
#